data_7aa46da84dcfa38cd289d2e4890dae00
#
_entry.id   7aa46da84dcfa38cd289d2e4890dae00
#
_cell.length_a   1.000
_cell.length_b   1.000
_cell.length_c   1.000
_cell.angle_alpha   90.00
_cell.angle_beta   90.00
_cell.angle_gamma   90.00
#
_symmetry.space_group_name_H-M   'P 1'
#
loop_
_entity.id
_entity.type
_entity.pdbx_description
1 polymer ?
#
loop_
_entity_poly.entity_id
_entity_poly.type
_entity_poly.pdbx_seq_one_letter_code
_entity_poly.pdbx_strand_id
1 'polypeptide(L)'
;MTVPIVRMASITKRFGEVRVLDDVSLDVARGEIVVVIGASGSGKTTLLRCLIGLIEVDAGLIEVDGQSVIDRRPGRTGPSAKVAAEIRRKKLGMVFQSFNLFPHMTALENVIEAPVHVRGIPKRTAVAEAEGLLSSVGLFDRKDYYPSHLSGGQQQRVAIARALAMKPELILFDEVTSALDPELTGEVLNVMVDLAKRGQAMIVVTHEMGFARQVADRVVFIDGGRILEQGRPGQVLESPQHRRTKQFLSRVLHLASQRGTIDEVDPSVIVAPPGGSGLGQPPL
;
A
#
# COMPACT_ATOMS: atom_id res chain seq x y z
N MET A 1 -18.03 -16.26 -10.33
CA MET A 1 -17.54 -15.07 -9.58
C MET A 1 -16.17 -15.44 -9.03
N THR A 2 -15.14 -14.65 -9.31
CA THR A 2 -13.78 -14.89 -8.78
C THR A 2 -13.76 -14.55 -7.28
N VAL A 3 -13.12 -15.41 -6.49
CA VAL A 3 -12.95 -15.19 -5.04
C VAL A 3 -12.07 -13.95 -4.83
N PRO A 4 -12.51 -12.96 -4.03
CA PRO A 4 -11.68 -11.80 -3.72
C PRO A 4 -10.43 -12.22 -2.93
N ILE A 5 -9.32 -11.46 -3.08
CA ILE A 5 -8.11 -11.71 -2.29
C ILE A 5 -8.33 -11.39 -0.81
N VAL A 6 -9.16 -10.38 -0.54
CA VAL A 6 -9.60 -10.01 0.82
C VAL A 6 -11.11 -9.76 0.81
N ARG A 7 -11.77 -10.28 1.84
CA ARG A 7 -13.14 -9.94 2.18
C ARG A 7 -13.22 -9.58 3.65
N MET A 8 -13.69 -8.38 3.92
CA MET A 8 -14.02 -7.87 5.26
C MET A 8 -15.53 -7.66 5.31
N ALA A 9 -16.22 -8.27 6.28
CA ALA A 9 -17.66 -8.15 6.41
C ALA A 9 -18.04 -7.72 7.81
N SER A 10 -18.74 -6.59 7.92
CA SER A 10 -19.29 -6.02 9.15
C SER A 10 -18.26 -5.86 10.27
N ILE A 11 -17.07 -5.33 9.92
CA ILE A 11 -15.98 -5.15 10.86
C ILE A 11 -16.31 -4.03 11.84
N THR A 12 -16.28 -4.38 13.12
CA THR A 12 -16.42 -3.42 14.22
C THR A 12 -15.19 -3.47 15.12
N LYS A 13 -14.68 -2.28 15.51
CA LYS A 13 -13.57 -2.13 16.45
C LYS A 13 -13.80 -0.98 17.39
N ARG A 14 -13.60 -1.25 18.68
CA ARG A 14 -13.67 -0.25 19.76
C ARG A 14 -12.35 -0.15 20.51
N PHE A 15 -12.06 1.02 21.03
CA PHE A 15 -11.02 1.27 22.02
C PHE A 15 -11.67 1.98 23.20
N GLY A 16 -11.88 1.26 24.29
CA GLY A 16 -12.74 1.72 25.37
C GLY A 16 -14.15 2.01 24.87
N GLU A 17 -14.65 3.21 25.15
CA GLU A 17 -15.99 3.65 24.70
C GLU A 17 -16.03 4.12 23.25
N VAL A 18 -14.86 4.37 22.62
CA VAL A 18 -14.79 4.92 21.27
C VAL A 18 -14.90 3.81 20.22
N ARG A 19 -15.92 3.86 19.37
CA ARG A 19 -16.06 2.98 18.20
C ARG A 19 -15.30 3.58 17.01
N VAL A 20 -14.17 2.96 16.68
CA VAL A 20 -13.25 3.43 15.60
C VAL A 20 -13.60 2.82 14.25
N LEU A 21 -14.11 1.58 14.22
CA LEU A 21 -14.73 0.98 13.03
C LEU A 21 -16.14 0.55 13.41
N ASP A 22 -17.10 0.87 12.54
CA ASP A 22 -18.52 0.66 12.78
C ASP A 22 -19.17 0.04 11.53
N ASP A 23 -19.31 -1.28 11.54
CA ASP A 23 -19.92 -2.06 10.45
C ASP A 23 -19.24 -1.85 9.08
N VAL A 24 -17.90 -1.87 9.06
CA VAL A 24 -17.13 -1.67 7.82
C VAL A 24 -17.07 -2.97 7.02
N SER A 25 -17.53 -2.90 5.76
CA SER A 25 -17.43 -4.01 4.81
C SER A 25 -16.64 -3.58 3.57
N LEU A 26 -15.62 -4.37 3.19
CA LEU A 26 -14.73 -4.09 2.07
C LEU A 26 -14.22 -5.41 1.46
N ASP A 27 -14.50 -5.62 0.19
CA ASP A 27 -13.91 -6.70 -0.59
C ASP A 27 -12.84 -6.13 -1.52
N VAL A 28 -11.76 -6.88 -1.76
CA VAL A 28 -10.70 -6.49 -2.71
C VAL A 28 -10.47 -7.64 -3.68
N ALA A 29 -10.58 -7.36 -4.97
CA ALA A 29 -10.32 -8.34 -6.01
C ALA A 29 -8.81 -8.59 -6.20
N ARG A 30 -8.45 -9.69 -6.87
CA ARG A 30 -7.05 -9.93 -7.25
C ARG A 30 -6.59 -8.92 -8.29
N GLY A 31 -5.43 -8.32 -8.06
CA GLY A 31 -4.88 -7.26 -8.90
C GLY A 31 -5.54 -5.90 -8.73
N GLU A 32 -6.60 -5.78 -7.92
CA GLU A 32 -7.29 -4.50 -7.68
C GLU A 32 -6.46 -3.56 -6.81
N ILE A 33 -6.47 -2.29 -7.15
CA ILE A 33 -5.88 -1.21 -6.36
C ILE A 33 -7.00 -0.39 -5.72
N VAL A 34 -7.14 -0.55 -4.41
CA VAL A 34 -8.11 0.20 -3.60
C VAL A 34 -7.38 1.31 -2.85
N VAL A 35 -7.74 2.55 -3.11
CA VAL A 35 -7.24 3.70 -2.35
C VAL A 35 -8.26 4.10 -1.29
N VAL A 36 -7.82 4.17 -0.04
CA VAL A 36 -8.64 4.54 1.11
C VAL A 36 -8.29 5.96 1.55
N ILE A 37 -9.25 6.86 1.47
CA ILE A 37 -9.11 8.27 1.88
C ILE A 37 -10.05 8.60 3.03
N GLY A 38 -9.78 9.70 3.73
CA GLY A 38 -10.60 10.18 4.85
C GLY A 38 -9.80 11.00 5.84
N ALA A 39 -10.50 11.69 6.75
CA ALA A 39 -9.88 12.53 7.76
C ALA A 39 -8.97 11.73 8.72
N SER A 40 -8.02 12.43 9.38
CA SER A 40 -7.26 11.83 10.48
C SER A 40 -8.21 11.32 11.57
N GLY A 41 -7.92 10.12 12.10
CA GLY A 41 -8.77 9.47 13.09
C GLY A 41 -10.04 8.81 12.53
N SER A 42 -10.27 8.78 11.21
CA SER A 42 -11.47 8.15 10.63
C SER A 42 -11.48 6.62 10.66
N GLY A 43 -10.37 5.97 11.06
CA GLY A 43 -10.26 4.50 11.18
C GLY A 43 -9.45 3.80 10.08
N LYS A 44 -8.89 4.53 9.10
CA LYS A 44 -8.13 3.96 7.95
C LYS A 44 -6.99 3.02 8.38
N THR A 45 -6.06 3.51 9.18
CA THR A 45 -4.94 2.73 9.74
C THR A 45 -5.42 1.56 10.59
N THR A 46 -6.49 1.76 11.38
CA THR A 46 -7.09 0.69 12.19
C THR A 46 -7.64 -0.42 11.31
N LEU A 47 -8.28 -0.08 10.18
CA LEU A 47 -8.79 -1.06 9.21
C LEU A 47 -7.65 -1.93 8.65
N LEU A 48 -6.55 -1.32 8.21
CA LEU A 48 -5.39 -2.07 7.70
C LEU A 48 -4.76 -2.94 8.79
N ARG A 49 -4.63 -2.42 10.01
CA ARG A 49 -4.05 -3.16 11.15
C ARG A 49 -4.95 -4.33 11.60
N CYS A 50 -6.26 -4.21 11.49
CA CYS A 50 -7.19 -5.32 11.71
C CYS A 50 -7.00 -6.40 10.64
N LEU A 51 -6.86 -6.03 9.36
CA LEU A 51 -6.67 -6.97 8.26
C LEU A 51 -5.39 -7.77 8.42
N ILE A 52 -4.26 -7.10 8.70
CA ILE A 52 -2.97 -7.79 8.91
C ILE A 52 -2.88 -8.53 10.25
N GLY A 53 -3.81 -8.29 11.18
CA GLY A 53 -3.89 -8.96 12.47
C GLY A 53 -3.02 -8.36 13.56
N LEU A 54 -2.62 -7.09 13.42
CA LEU A 54 -1.96 -6.32 14.47
C LEU A 54 -2.95 -5.79 15.51
N ILE A 55 -4.22 -5.68 15.15
CA ILE A 55 -5.32 -5.28 16.03
C ILE A 55 -6.43 -6.33 15.88
N GLU A 56 -6.95 -6.83 16.99
CA GLU A 56 -8.11 -7.72 16.99
C GLU A 56 -9.39 -6.92 16.72
N VAL A 57 -10.30 -7.49 15.92
CA VAL A 57 -11.66 -6.95 15.73
C VAL A 57 -12.58 -7.42 16.87
N ASP A 58 -13.59 -6.63 17.18
CA ASP A 58 -14.58 -6.99 18.19
C ASP A 58 -15.76 -7.76 17.58
N ALA A 59 -16.09 -7.48 16.30
CA ALA A 59 -17.10 -8.23 15.53
C ALA A 59 -16.78 -8.24 14.05
N GLY A 60 -17.33 -9.22 13.33
CA GLY A 60 -17.24 -9.35 11.88
C GLY A 60 -16.44 -10.56 11.40
N LEU A 61 -16.21 -10.61 10.08
CA LEU A 61 -15.48 -11.65 9.38
C LEU A 61 -14.38 -11.03 8.54
N ILE A 62 -13.17 -11.62 8.58
CA ILE A 62 -12.10 -11.34 7.62
C ILE A 62 -11.68 -12.66 6.98
N GLU A 63 -11.71 -12.68 5.65
CA GLU A 63 -11.21 -13.77 4.81
C GLU A 63 -10.06 -13.25 3.96
N VAL A 64 -9.03 -14.07 3.79
CA VAL A 64 -7.91 -13.85 2.89
C VAL A 64 -7.81 -15.06 1.98
N ASP A 65 -7.89 -14.83 0.67
CA ASP A 65 -7.88 -15.89 -0.34
C ASP A 65 -8.94 -16.98 -0.08
N GLY A 66 -10.16 -16.56 0.30
CA GLY A 66 -11.28 -17.43 0.63
C GLY A 66 -11.14 -18.19 1.96
N GLN A 67 -10.05 -17.99 2.71
CA GLN A 67 -9.84 -18.62 4.00
C GLN A 67 -10.13 -17.61 5.13
N SER A 68 -10.97 -18.02 6.09
CA SER A 68 -11.23 -17.18 7.27
C SER A 68 -9.96 -17.02 8.10
N VAL A 69 -9.59 -15.78 8.40
CA VAL A 69 -8.50 -15.42 9.31
C VAL A 69 -9.01 -14.78 10.60
N ILE A 70 -10.24 -14.28 10.59
CA ILE A 70 -11.01 -13.82 11.74
C ILE A 70 -12.47 -14.16 11.48
N ASP A 71 -13.13 -14.77 12.47
CA ASP A 71 -14.59 -14.91 12.50
C ASP A 71 -15.09 -14.62 13.92
N ARG A 72 -15.60 -13.41 14.13
CA ARG A 72 -16.20 -12.91 15.37
C ARG A 72 -17.70 -12.70 15.21
N ARG A 73 -18.36 -13.46 14.34
CA ARG A 73 -19.81 -13.44 14.17
C ARG A 73 -20.47 -14.27 15.27
N PRO A 74 -21.69 -13.91 15.71
CA PRO A 74 -22.42 -14.67 16.72
C PRO A 74 -22.51 -16.17 16.39
N GLY A 75 -22.18 -17.03 17.38
CA GLY A 75 -22.26 -18.48 17.21
C GLY A 75 -21.18 -19.10 16.30
N ARG A 76 -20.15 -18.35 15.91
CA ARG A 76 -19.03 -18.86 15.10
C ARG A 76 -17.74 -18.92 15.91
N THR A 77 -16.92 -19.91 15.59
CA THR A 77 -15.55 -20.06 16.10
C THR A 77 -14.59 -19.84 14.95
N GLY A 78 -13.78 -18.78 15.07
CA GLY A 78 -12.75 -18.47 14.07
C GLY A 78 -11.58 -19.46 14.11
N PRO A 79 -10.64 -19.37 13.15
CA PRO A 79 -9.44 -20.18 13.10
C PRO A 79 -8.54 -19.87 14.31
N SER A 80 -7.63 -20.81 14.62
CA SER A 80 -6.60 -20.52 15.65
C SER A 80 -5.70 -19.38 15.21
N ALA A 81 -5.14 -18.64 16.19
CA ALA A 81 -4.22 -17.51 15.91
C ALA A 81 -3.03 -17.93 15.04
N LYS A 82 -2.52 -19.17 15.23
CA LYS A 82 -1.41 -19.72 14.43
C LYS A 82 -1.79 -19.86 12.94
N VAL A 83 -2.94 -20.46 12.65
CA VAL A 83 -3.44 -20.65 11.28
C VAL A 83 -3.70 -19.28 10.61
N ALA A 84 -4.38 -18.38 11.30
CA ALA A 84 -4.65 -17.04 10.81
C ALA A 84 -3.36 -16.26 10.49
N ALA A 85 -2.36 -16.32 11.38
CA ALA A 85 -1.07 -15.66 11.18
C ALA A 85 -0.28 -16.27 10.00
N GLU A 86 -0.37 -17.58 9.78
CA GLU A 86 0.28 -18.24 8.66
C GLU A 86 -0.31 -17.82 7.32
N ILE A 87 -1.64 -17.76 7.21
CA ILE A 87 -2.33 -17.29 5.99
C ILE A 87 -1.92 -15.85 5.67
N ARG A 88 -1.99 -14.95 6.66
CA ARG A 88 -1.64 -13.54 6.48
C ARG A 88 -0.19 -13.38 6.04
N ARG A 89 0.76 -14.03 6.71
CA ARG A 89 2.19 -13.94 6.37
C ARG A 89 2.52 -14.44 4.96
N LYS A 90 1.76 -15.38 4.41
CA LYS A 90 1.94 -15.90 3.06
C LYS A 90 1.33 -15.00 1.99
N LYS A 91 0.24 -14.29 2.32
CA LYS A 91 -0.61 -13.60 1.34
C LYS A 91 -0.54 -12.10 1.39
N LEU A 92 -0.25 -11.51 2.56
CA LEU A 92 -0.31 -10.09 2.80
C LEU A 92 1.08 -9.53 3.12
N GLY A 93 1.40 -8.37 2.53
CA GLY A 93 2.52 -7.51 2.92
C GLY A 93 2.00 -6.21 3.53
N MET A 94 2.78 -5.56 4.38
CA MET A 94 2.45 -4.23 4.89
C MET A 94 3.66 -3.33 4.92
N VAL A 95 3.47 -2.09 4.47
CA VAL A 95 4.43 -1.01 4.51
C VAL A 95 3.83 0.09 5.40
N PHE A 96 4.59 0.49 6.42
CA PHE A 96 4.15 1.41 7.46
C PHE A 96 4.63 2.84 7.18
N GLN A 97 3.96 3.81 7.76
CA GLN A 97 4.34 5.22 7.75
C GLN A 97 5.75 5.45 8.33
N SER A 98 6.14 4.73 9.37
CA SER A 98 7.39 4.91 10.12
C SER A 98 8.51 3.97 9.67
N PHE A 99 8.53 3.53 8.40
CA PHE A 99 9.53 2.62 7.80
C PHE A 99 9.70 1.28 8.52
N ASN A 100 9.86 1.28 9.84
CA ASN A 100 10.03 0.14 10.73
C ASN A 100 11.16 -0.82 10.30
N LEU A 101 12.26 -0.25 9.79
CA LEU A 101 13.47 -1.03 9.48
C LEU A 101 14.18 -1.44 10.77
N PHE A 102 14.83 -2.59 10.74
CA PHE A 102 15.73 -3.03 11.80
C PHE A 102 16.99 -2.17 11.78
N PRO A 103 17.25 -1.31 12.79
CA PRO A 103 18.31 -0.31 12.74
C PRO A 103 19.73 -0.91 12.78
N HIS A 104 19.86 -2.13 13.28
CA HIS A 104 21.10 -2.88 13.38
C HIS A 104 21.40 -3.78 12.18
N MET A 105 20.55 -3.74 11.16
CA MET A 105 20.67 -4.50 9.91
C MET A 105 20.84 -3.55 8.73
N THR A 106 21.64 -3.95 7.74
CA THR A 106 21.77 -3.24 6.46
C THR A 106 20.46 -3.29 5.66
N ALA A 107 20.37 -2.54 4.56
CA ALA A 107 19.21 -2.59 3.66
C ALA A 107 18.98 -4.01 3.13
N LEU A 108 20.05 -4.69 2.70
CA LEU A 108 19.98 -6.08 2.22
C LEU A 108 19.51 -7.03 3.33
N GLU A 109 20.08 -6.94 4.52
CA GLU A 109 19.71 -7.78 5.66
C GLU A 109 18.24 -7.57 6.05
N ASN A 110 17.74 -6.33 6.06
CA ASN A 110 16.32 -6.05 6.27
C ASN A 110 15.42 -6.75 5.28
N VAL A 111 15.84 -6.84 4.00
CA VAL A 111 15.01 -7.46 2.94
C VAL A 111 15.04 -8.98 3.02
N ILE A 112 16.18 -9.60 3.36
CA ILE A 112 16.30 -11.08 3.39
C ILE A 112 15.82 -11.72 4.69
N GLU A 113 15.64 -10.96 5.76
CA GLU A 113 15.33 -11.48 7.10
C GLU A 113 14.10 -12.40 7.10
N ALA A 114 12.97 -11.93 6.60
CA ALA A 114 11.74 -12.73 6.56
C ALA A 114 11.79 -13.89 5.55
N PRO A 115 12.31 -13.74 4.32
CA PRO A 115 12.54 -14.86 3.41
C PRO A 115 13.34 -15.99 4.03
N VAL A 116 14.43 -15.70 4.72
CA VAL A 116 15.31 -16.71 5.34
C VAL A 116 14.64 -17.36 6.56
N HIS A 117 14.20 -16.55 7.52
CA HIS A 117 13.76 -17.05 8.83
C HIS A 117 12.29 -17.45 8.90
N VAL A 118 11.42 -16.90 8.03
CA VAL A 118 9.98 -17.24 8.01
C VAL A 118 9.64 -18.23 6.91
N ARG A 119 10.23 -18.07 5.70
CA ARG A 119 9.96 -18.95 4.55
C ARG A 119 10.99 -20.08 4.41
N GLY A 120 12.10 -20.05 5.15
CA GLY A 120 13.15 -21.06 5.06
C GLY A 120 13.93 -21.04 3.73
N ILE A 121 13.94 -19.90 3.01
CA ILE A 121 14.66 -19.78 1.75
C ILE A 121 16.17 -19.78 2.04
N PRO A 122 16.98 -20.58 1.31
CA PRO A 122 18.43 -20.56 1.48
C PRO A 122 18.99 -19.14 1.33
N LYS A 123 19.87 -18.72 2.25
CA LYS A 123 20.42 -17.35 2.31
C LYS A 123 20.95 -16.87 0.96
N ARG A 124 21.68 -17.72 0.22
CA ARG A 124 22.22 -17.38 -1.12
C ARG A 124 21.12 -17.00 -2.11
N THR A 125 20.00 -17.73 -2.12
CA THR A 125 18.84 -17.45 -2.97
C THR A 125 18.14 -16.17 -2.54
N ALA A 126 17.94 -15.99 -1.22
CA ALA A 126 17.32 -14.80 -0.65
C ALA A 126 18.12 -13.53 -0.97
N VAL A 127 19.45 -13.58 -0.90
CA VAL A 127 20.36 -12.47 -1.27
C VAL A 127 20.18 -12.11 -2.75
N ALA A 128 20.22 -13.07 -3.66
CA ALA A 128 20.07 -12.80 -5.09
C ALA A 128 18.70 -12.19 -5.44
N GLU A 129 17.62 -12.68 -4.83
CA GLU A 129 16.27 -12.11 -4.99
C GLU A 129 16.18 -10.70 -4.40
N ALA A 130 16.77 -10.47 -3.22
CA ALA A 130 16.78 -9.17 -2.54
C ALA A 130 17.58 -8.11 -3.31
N GLU A 131 18.71 -8.47 -3.91
CA GLU A 131 19.49 -7.57 -4.78
C GLU A 131 18.66 -7.12 -5.99
N GLY A 132 17.89 -8.02 -6.60
CA GLY A 132 16.95 -7.68 -7.66
C GLY A 132 15.83 -6.73 -7.19
N LEU A 133 15.29 -6.95 -6.00
CA LEU A 133 14.28 -6.06 -5.40
C LEU A 133 14.86 -4.68 -5.07
N LEU A 134 16.05 -4.61 -4.45
CA LEU A 134 16.72 -3.35 -4.17
C LEU A 134 17.06 -2.59 -5.46
N SER A 135 17.46 -3.30 -6.52
CA SER A 135 17.65 -2.70 -7.84
C SER A 135 16.34 -2.12 -8.38
N SER A 136 15.22 -2.83 -8.26
CA SER A 136 13.91 -2.37 -8.75
C SER A 136 13.37 -1.13 -8.04
N VAL A 137 13.86 -0.83 -6.83
CA VAL A 137 13.53 0.39 -6.08
C VAL A 137 14.69 1.42 -6.12
N GLY A 138 15.70 1.22 -6.99
CA GLY A 138 16.82 2.15 -7.20
C GLY A 138 17.79 2.23 -6.03
N LEU A 139 18.01 1.13 -5.29
CA LEU A 139 18.84 1.11 -4.08
C LEU A 139 19.91 -0.02 -4.09
N PHE A 140 20.23 -0.58 -5.24
CA PHE A 140 21.27 -1.62 -5.33
C PHE A 140 22.61 -1.16 -4.75
N ASP A 141 23.06 0.06 -5.08
CA ASP A 141 24.33 0.64 -4.60
C ASP A 141 24.29 1.02 -3.11
N ARG A 142 23.13 0.92 -2.47
CA ARG A 142 22.92 1.22 -1.04
C ARG A 142 22.58 -0.02 -0.22
N LYS A 143 22.70 -1.23 -0.79
CA LYS A 143 22.33 -2.50 -0.15
C LYS A 143 23.04 -2.75 1.18
N ASP A 144 24.27 -2.29 1.31
CA ASP A 144 25.11 -2.49 2.50
C ASP A 144 25.04 -1.32 3.51
N TYR A 145 24.15 -0.34 3.26
CA TYR A 145 23.94 0.81 4.15
C TYR A 145 22.96 0.45 5.26
N TYR A 146 23.24 0.95 6.46
CA TYR A 146 22.32 0.89 7.59
C TYR A 146 21.23 1.97 7.45
N PRO A 147 20.04 1.78 8.06
CA PRO A 147 18.94 2.76 7.99
C PRO A 147 19.36 4.18 8.38
N SER A 148 20.24 4.36 9.35
CA SER A 148 20.76 5.66 9.78
C SER A 148 21.53 6.42 8.70
N HIS A 149 22.01 5.74 7.67
CA HIS A 149 22.76 6.31 6.53
C HIS A 149 21.88 6.49 5.27
N LEU A 150 20.57 6.24 5.38
CA LEU A 150 19.61 6.35 4.29
C LEU A 150 18.67 7.53 4.54
N SER A 151 18.31 8.26 3.47
CA SER A 151 17.25 9.27 3.55
C SER A 151 15.90 8.62 3.87
N GLY A 152 14.90 9.41 4.31
CA GLY A 152 13.55 8.90 4.59
C GLY A 152 12.94 8.18 3.40
N GLY A 153 13.05 8.74 2.20
CA GLY A 153 12.55 8.10 0.97
C GLY A 153 13.31 6.81 0.62
N GLN A 154 14.64 6.75 0.87
CA GLN A 154 15.43 5.53 0.71
C GLN A 154 15.00 4.46 1.72
N GLN A 155 14.80 4.82 2.99
CA GLN A 155 14.32 3.90 4.01
C GLN A 155 12.93 3.33 3.64
N GLN A 156 12.05 4.18 3.12
CA GLN A 156 10.72 3.74 2.68
C GLN A 156 10.80 2.77 1.49
N ARG A 157 11.68 3.03 0.54
CA ARG A 157 11.90 2.12 -0.60
C ARG A 157 12.50 0.78 -0.16
N VAL A 158 13.37 0.76 0.86
CA VAL A 158 13.83 -0.50 1.50
C VAL A 158 12.65 -1.22 2.16
N ALA A 159 11.77 -0.51 2.87
CA ALA A 159 10.58 -1.11 3.49
C ALA A 159 9.63 -1.73 2.46
N ILE A 160 9.48 -1.10 1.28
CA ILE A 160 8.72 -1.66 0.16
C ILE A 160 9.41 -2.93 -0.37
N ALA A 161 10.73 -2.90 -0.62
CA ALA A 161 11.48 -4.08 -1.07
C ALA A 161 11.38 -5.23 -0.07
N ARG A 162 11.44 -4.95 1.24
CA ARG A 162 11.24 -5.93 2.31
C ARG A 162 9.84 -6.58 2.27
N ALA A 163 8.80 -5.78 2.05
CA ALA A 163 7.45 -6.31 1.92
C ALA A 163 7.30 -7.20 0.67
N LEU A 164 7.87 -6.79 -0.46
CA LEU A 164 7.88 -7.55 -1.72
C LEU A 164 8.66 -8.87 -1.63
N ALA A 165 9.71 -8.94 -0.81
CA ALA A 165 10.54 -10.15 -0.65
C ALA A 165 9.75 -11.36 -0.15
N MET A 166 8.62 -11.13 0.52
CA MET A 166 7.69 -12.19 0.93
C MET A 166 6.75 -12.63 -0.20
N LYS A 167 6.82 -12.02 -1.40
CA LYS A 167 5.97 -12.29 -2.57
C LYS A 167 4.48 -12.29 -2.22
N PRO A 168 3.97 -11.21 -1.59
CA PRO A 168 2.58 -11.12 -1.17
C PRO A 168 1.64 -11.01 -2.37
N GLU A 169 0.42 -11.53 -2.23
CA GLU A 169 -0.64 -11.34 -3.23
C GLU A 169 -1.33 -9.98 -3.09
N LEU A 170 -1.30 -9.37 -1.90
CA LEU A 170 -1.80 -8.03 -1.62
C LEU A 170 -0.83 -7.27 -0.72
N ILE A 171 -0.54 -6.01 -1.05
CA ILE A 171 0.27 -5.12 -0.22
C ILE A 171 -0.60 -4.01 0.36
N LEU A 172 -0.45 -3.78 1.66
CA LEU A 172 -1.09 -2.71 2.42
C LEU A 172 -0.09 -1.57 2.60
N PHE A 173 -0.46 -0.35 2.20
CA PHE A 173 0.34 0.86 2.39
C PHE A 173 -0.39 1.80 3.35
N ASP A 174 0.22 2.10 4.50
CA ASP A 174 -0.37 2.95 5.55
C ASP A 174 0.35 4.31 5.58
N GLU A 175 -0.16 5.29 4.83
CA GLU A 175 0.34 6.69 4.76
C GLU A 175 1.86 6.80 4.54
N VAL A 176 2.41 6.01 3.61
CA VAL A 176 3.85 5.80 3.42
C VAL A 176 4.64 7.02 2.96
N THR A 177 3.98 8.09 2.55
CA THR A 177 4.60 9.35 2.12
C THR A 177 4.48 10.49 3.14
N SER A 178 3.64 10.33 4.18
CA SER A 178 3.29 11.42 5.09
C SER A 178 4.45 11.94 5.97
N ALA A 179 5.51 11.15 6.12
CA ALA A 179 6.73 11.52 6.86
C ALA A 179 7.88 11.96 5.95
N LEU A 180 7.62 12.19 4.65
CA LEU A 180 8.63 12.51 3.65
C LEU A 180 8.48 13.94 3.14
N ASP A 181 9.61 14.51 2.72
CA ASP A 181 9.63 15.76 1.96
C ASP A 181 9.00 15.55 0.57
N PRO A 182 8.47 16.61 -0.07
CA PRO A 182 7.80 16.50 -1.37
C PRO A 182 8.65 15.84 -2.48
N GLU A 183 9.95 16.14 -2.54
CA GLU A 183 10.86 15.53 -3.52
C GLU A 183 10.97 14.01 -3.31
N LEU A 184 11.13 13.57 -2.05
CA LEU A 184 11.23 12.15 -1.71
C LEU A 184 9.89 11.41 -1.85
N THR A 185 8.78 12.11 -1.69
CA THR A 185 7.43 11.58 -1.93
C THR A 185 7.29 11.07 -3.36
N GLY A 186 7.74 11.83 -4.36
CA GLY A 186 7.69 11.44 -5.77
C GLY A 186 8.42 10.12 -6.06
N GLU A 187 9.61 9.92 -5.46
CA GLU A 187 10.37 8.68 -5.64
C GLU A 187 9.63 7.44 -5.12
N VAL A 188 8.97 7.56 -3.96
CA VAL A 188 8.20 6.46 -3.37
C VAL A 188 6.93 6.18 -4.18
N LEU A 189 6.21 7.23 -4.60
CA LEU A 189 5.01 7.08 -5.43
C LEU A 189 5.33 6.45 -6.78
N ASN A 190 6.46 6.77 -7.41
CA ASN A 190 6.89 6.14 -8.66
C ASN A 190 7.10 4.63 -8.51
N VAL A 191 7.71 4.18 -7.40
CA VAL A 191 7.82 2.74 -7.10
C VAL A 191 6.43 2.10 -6.98
N MET A 192 5.47 2.76 -6.32
CA MET A 192 4.11 2.24 -6.18
C MET A 192 3.35 2.21 -7.52
N VAL A 193 3.56 3.21 -8.39
CA VAL A 193 3.03 3.21 -9.78
C VAL A 193 3.58 2.03 -10.58
N ASP A 194 4.87 1.72 -10.45
CA ASP A 194 5.47 0.58 -11.15
C ASP A 194 4.95 -0.76 -10.63
N LEU A 195 4.64 -0.87 -9.32
CA LEU A 195 3.94 -2.04 -8.78
C LEU A 195 2.53 -2.18 -9.35
N ALA A 196 1.80 -1.06 -9.46
CA ALA A 196 0.48 -1.00 -10.09
C ALA A 196 0.51 -1.52 -11.54
N LYS A 197 1.46 -1.04 -12.35
CA LYS A 197 1.65 -1.49 -13.75
C LYS A 197 1.96 -2.99 -13.86
N ARG A 198 2.58 -3.58 -12.84
CA ARG A 198 2.87 -5.02 -12.78
C ARG A 198 1.68 -5.86 -12.28
N GLY A 199 0.53 -5.25 -12.01
CA GLY A 199 -0.68 -5.93 -11.55
C GLY A 199 -0.65 -6.34 -10.07
N GLN A 200 0.20 -5.71 -9.25
CA GLN A 200 0.23 -5.96 -7.81
C GLN A 200 -1.04 -5.42 -7.16
N ALA A 201 -1.84 -6.29 -6.50
CA ALA A 201 -2.97 -5.83 -5.72
C ALA A 201 -2.51 -4.98 -4.52
N MET A 202 -3.18 -3.86 -4.27
CA MET A 202 -2.82 -2.93 -3.21
C MET A 202 -4.04 -2.36 -2.50
N ILE A 203 -3.93 -2.16 -1.18
CA ILE A 203 -4.77 -1.22 -0.43
C ILE A 203 -3.86 -0.09 0.03
N VAL A 204 -4.16 1.13 -0.38
CA VAL A 204 -3.31 2.29 -0.12
C VAL A 204 -4.08 3.34 0.67
N VAL A 205 -3.67 3.59 1.90
CA VAL A 205 -4.12 4.75 2.69
C VAL A 205 -3.20 5.91 2.35
N THR A 206 -3.75 6.99 1.79
CA THR A 206 -2.94 8.14 1.37
C THR A 206 -3.74 9.44 1.35
N HIS A 207 -3.03 10.56 1.37
CA HIS A 207 -3.53 11.91 1.10
C HIS A 207 -3.12 12.41 -0.30
N GLU A 208 -2.40 11.60 -1.08
CA GLU A 208 -1.91 11.93 -2.42
C GLU A 208 -3.02 11.70 -3.47
N MET A 209 -3.85 12.72 -3.71
CA MET A 209 -5.01 12.60 -4.60
C MET A 209 -4.61 12.41 -6.06
N GLY A 210 -3.46 12.98 -6.48
CA GLY A 210 -2.89 12.75 -7.81
C GLY A 210 -2.56 11.28 -8.06
N PHE A 211 -1.88 10.65 -7.11
CA PHE A 211 -1.60 9.23 -7.14
C PHE A 211 -2.88 8.38 -7.15
N ALA A 212 -3.84 8.69 -6.27
CA ALA A 212 -5.12 7.98 -6.23
C ALA A 212 -5.84 8.04 -7.58
N ARG A 213 -5.83 9.19 -8.25
CA ARG A 213 -6.43 9.40 -9.57
C ARG A 213 -5.73 8.60 -10.66
N GLN A 214 -4.41 8.45 -10.57
CA GLN A 214 -3.58 7.78 -11.57
C GLN A 214 -3.67 6.25 -11.53
N VAL A 215 -3.73 5.65 -10.33
CA VAL A 215 -3.54 4.20 -10.19
C VAL A 215 -4.73 3.44 -9.62
N ALA A 216 -5.67 4.12 -8.93
CA ALA A 216 -6.74 3.41 -8.25
C ALA A 216 -7.78 2.84 -9.23
N ASP A 217 -8.17 1.59 -9.05
CA ASP A 217 -9.37 1.03 -9.65
C ASP A 217 -10.61 1.50 -8.90
N ARG A 218 -10.48 1.63 -7.57
CA ARG A 218 -11.55 2.08 -6.68
C ARG A 218 -11.00 2.95 -5.55
N VAL A 219 -11.75 4.01 -5.24
CA VAL A 219 -11.51 4.87 -4.09
C VAL A 219 -12.60 4.62 -3.05
N VAL A 220 -12.20 4.53 -1.79
CA VAL A 220 -13.08 4.33 -0.63
C VAL A 220 -12.89 5.49 0.33
N PHE A 221 -13.96 6.24 0.60
CA PHE A 221 -13.96 7.32 1.58
C PHE A 221 -14.49 6.81 2.92
N ILE A 222 -13.66 6.92 3.97
CA ILE A 222 -14.02 6.54 5.35
C ILE A 222 -14.11 7.79 6.21
N ASP A 223 -15.22 7.93 6.94
CA ASP A 223 -15.41 8.97 7.95
C ASP A 223 -16.23 8.44 9.12
N GLY A 224 -15.85 8.80 10.36
CA GLY A 224 -16.50 8.33 11.56
C GLY A 224 -16.55 6.79 11.69
N GLY A 225 -15.55 6.10 11.22
CA GLY A 225 -15.45 4.64 11.29
C GLY A 225 -16.33 3.89 10.29
N ARG A 226 -16.93 4.55 9.31
CA ARG A 226 -17.81 3.95 8.30
C ARG A 226 -17.36 4.29 6.89
N ILE A 227 -17.57 3.38 5.94
CA ILE A 227 -17.44 3.69 4.51
C ILE A 227 -18.68 4.49 4.12
N LEU A 228 -18.49 5.77 3.76
CA LEU A 228 -19.59 6.66 3.36
C LEU A 228 -19.76 6.72 1.85
N GLU A 229 -18.68 6.52 1.10
CA GLU A 229 -18.73 6.55 -0.36
C GLU A 229 -17.61 5.68 -0.92
N GLN A 230 -17.88 4.99 -2.03
CA GLN A 230 -16.87 4.26 -2.79
C GLN A 230 -17.25 4.18 -4.25
N GLY A 231 -16.25 4.17 -5.12
CA GLY A 231 -16.46 4.14 -6.57
C GLY A 231 -15.16 4.32 -7.34
N ARG A 232 -15.26 4.47 -8.66
CA ARG A 232 -14.09 4.81 -9.50
C ARG A 232 -13.52 6.17 -9.10
N PRO A 233 -12.21 6.43 -9.33
CA PRO A 233 -11.58 7.70 -8.97
C PRO A 233 -12.38 8.93 -9.41
N GLY A 234 -12.79 9.01 -10.68
CA GLY A 234 -13.59 10.15 -11.19
C GLY A 234 -14.93 10.34 -10.47
N GLN A 235 -15.55 9.27 -9.99
CA GLN A 235 -16.81 9.36 -9.25
C GLN A 235 -16.61 9.94 -7.84
N VAL A 236 -15.60 9.45 -7.12
CA VAL A 236 -15.39 9.83 -5.71
C VAL A 236 -14.55 11.09 -5.57
N LEU A 237 -13.51 11.29 -6.42
CA LEU A 237 -12.59 12.42 -6.29
C LEU A 237 -13.06 13.68 -7.04
N GLU A 238 -13.79 13.53 -8.16
CA GLU A 238 -14.18 14.65 -9.02
C GLU A 238 -15.67 14.99 -8.90
N SER A 239 -16.51 13.97 -8.73
CA SER A 239 -17.98 14.12 -8.64
C SER A 239 -18.58 13.43 -7.42
N PRO A 240 -18.03 13.67 -6.19
CA PRO A 240 -18.50 13.02 -4.99
C PRO A 240 -20.00 13.30 -4.75
N GLN A 241 -20.75 12.29 -4.34
CA GLN A 241 -22.18 12.43 -4.04
C GLN A 241 -22.42 12.74 -2.56
N HIS A 242 -21.64 12.08 -1.68
CA HIS A 242 -21.86 12.25 -0.25
C HIS A 242 -21.33 13.60 0.26
N ARG A 243 -22.13 14.31 1.07
CA ARG A 243 -21.81 15.65 1.60
C ARG A 243 -20.44 15.68 2.33
N ARG A 244 -20.13 14.66 3.12
CA ARG A 244 -18.88 14.58 3.88
C ARG A 244 -17.68 14.39 2.97
N THR A 245 -17.80 13.61 1.89
CA THR A 245 -16.76 13.45 0.87
C THR A 245 -16.44 14.79 0.22
N LYS A 246 -17.47 15.55 -0.20
CA LYS A 246 -17.32 16.90 -0.77
C LYS A 246 -16.55 17.82 0.18
N GLN A 247 -16.93 17.86 1.45
CA GLN A 247 -16.30 18.69 2.48
C GLN A 247 -14.83 18.29 2.73
N PHE A 248 -14.53 16.99 2.72
CA PHE A 248 -13.17 16.49 2.90
C PHE A 248 -12.28 16.90 1.70
N LEU A 249 -12.73 16.58 0.48
CA LEU A 249 -11.96 16.86 -0.72
C LEU A 249 -11.72 18.35 -0.94
N SER A 250 -12.72 19.22 -0.70
CA SER A 250 -12.53 20.67 -0.81
C SER A 250 -11.44 21.19 0.12
N ARG A 251 -11.33 20.66 1.34
CA ARG A 251 -10.26 21.01 2.29
C ARG A 251 -8.88 20.54 1.81
N VAL A 252 -8.80 19.28 1.33
CA VAL A 252 -7.53 18.71 0.86
C VAL A 252 -7.03 19.44 -0.37
N LEU A 253 -7.90 19.72 -1.34
CA LEU A 253 -7.54 20.45 -2.57
C LEU A 253 -7.15 21.90 -2.28
N HIS A 254 -7.85 22.56 -1.37
CA HIS A 254 -7.49 23.93 -0.96
C HIS A 254 -6.12 24.00 -0.27
N LEU A 255 -5.81 23.04 0.59
CA LEU A 255 -4.50 22.92 1.24
C LEU A 255 -3.38 22.61 0.23
N ALA A 256 -3.63 21.78 -0.78
CA ALA A 256 -2.70 21.49 -1.85
C ALA A 256 -2.40 22.72 -2.70
N SER A 257 -3.42 23.51 -3.05
CA SER A 257 -3.26 24.77 -3.78
C SER A 257 -2.41 25.79 -3.02
N GLN A 258 -2.56 25.87 -1.70
CA GLN A 258 -1.76 26.77 -0.85
C GLN A 258 -0.29 26.33 -0.70
N ARG A 259 0.01 25.04 -0.88
CA ARG A 259 1.39 24.49 -0.79
C ARG A 259 2.14 24.53 -2.12
N GLY A 260 1.56 25.04 -3.19
CA GLY A 260 2.21 25.15 -4.51
C GLY A 260 2.41 23.79 -5.22
N THR A 261 1.77 22.73 -4.75
CA THR A 261 1.81 21.39 -5.37
C THR A 261 0.60 21.17 -6.28
N ILE A 262 0.42 22.08 -7.26
CA ILE A 262 -0.38 21.73 -8.45
C ILE A 262 0.62 21.59 -9.57
N ASP A 263 1.17 20.40 -9.73
CA ASP A 263 1.73 20.00 -11.01
C ASP A 263 0.56 19.75 -11.95
N GLU A 264 0.28 20.77 -12.79
CA GLU A 264 -0.18 20.50 -14.13
C GLU A 264 0.95 19.69 -14.79
N VAL A 265 0.84 18.38 -14.76
CA VAL A 265 1.64 17.51 -15.63
C VAL A 265 1.19 17.85 -17.04
N ASP A 266 2.00 18.62 -17.75
CA ASP A 266 1.83 18.94 -19.16
C ASP A 266 1.69 17.62 -19.95
N PRO A 267 0.55 17.36 -20.60
CA PRO A 267 0.33 16.14 -21.35
C PRO A 267 1.26 16.00 -22.57
N SER A 268 2.08 17.02 -22.89
CA SER A 268 2.94 17.05 -24.07
C SER A 268 4.33 16.42 -23.92
N VAL A 269 4.71 15.94 -22.72
CA VAL A 269 5.98 15.22 -22.53
C VAL A 269 5.79 13.72 -22.70
N ILE A 270 5.26 13.30 -23.85
CA ILE A 270 5.46 11.96 -24.37
C ILE A 270 6.78 12.00 -25.15
N VAL A 271 7.88 11.67 -24.49
CA VAL A 271 9.15 11.42 -25.18
C VAL A 271 8.97 10.15 -26.02
N ALA A 272 8.89 10.34 -27.33
CA ALA A 272 8.95 9.25 -28.31
C ALA A 272 10.29 8.50 -28.15
N PRO A 273 10.32 7.18 -28.36
CA PRO A 273 11.57 6.43 -28.35
C PRO A 273 12.50 6.93 -29.44
N PRO A 274 13.84 6.97 -29.23
CA PRO A 274 14.78 7.42 -30.24
C PRO A 274 14.70 6.50 -31.45
N GLY A 275 14.23 7.09 -32.54
CA GLY A 275 14.20 6.45 -33.87
C GLY A 275 15.60 6.08 -34.33
N GLY A 276 15.77 4.83 -34.71
CA GLY A 276 16.98 4.38 -35.37
C GLY A 276 17.16 5.12 -36.69
N SER A 277 18.27 5.77 -36.83
CA SER A 277 18.80 6.26 -38.11
C SER A 277 20.14 5.57 -38.34
N GLY A 278 20.24 4.68 -39.30
CA GLY A 278 20.58 5.04 -40.64
C GLY A 278 22.03 4.70 -40.87
N LEU A 279 22.29 3.49 -41.37
CA LEU A 279 23.59 3.06 -41.94
C LEU A 279 24.04 4.07 -42.99
N GLY A 280 25.13 4.80 -42.73
CA GLY A 280 25.91 5.55 -43.69
C GLY A 280 27.07 4.69 -44.16
N GLN A 281 27.11 4.35 -45.46
CA GLN A 281 28.22 3.73 -46.15
C GLN A 281 29.40 4.72 -46.24
N PRO A 282 30.69 4.25 -46.21
CA PRO A 282 31.84 5.09 -46.48
C PRO A 282 32.03 5.26 -47.98
N PRO A 283 32.52 6.40 -48.46
CA PRO A 283 32.98 6.56 -49.86
C PRO A 283 34.39 6.04 -50.02
N LEU A 284 34.64 5.52 -51.21
CA LEU A 284 35.86 5.09 -51.93
C LEU A 284 37.22 5.48 -51.33
#